data_72abbbdfb0222b2a1c087237f434a3ba
#
_entry.id   72abbbdfb0222b2a1c087237f434a3ba
#
_cell.length_a   1.000
_cell.length_b   1.000
_cell.length_c   1.000
_cell.angle_alpha   90.00
_cell.angle_beta   90.00
_cell.angle_gamma   90.00
#
_symmetry.space_group_name_H-M   'P 1'
#
loop_
_entity.id
_entity.type
_entity.pdbx_description
1 polymer ?
#
loop_
_entity_poly.entity_id
_entity_poly.type
_entity_poly.pdbx_seq_one_letter_code
_entity_poly.pdbx_strand_id
1 'polypeptide(L)'
;MLHVFLLPLVIIGLIVLHFGTLRIPHVNNQEGEEFDYAEAAELYKAGKVKESKVIPFSPVFLSKDVFVMGVYFILFFYLVFYHFEFAMDPVNFDPADGLKTPAHIYPEWYFLWSYEILRPFSKDLGLIAFAIAQVIFFALPFLDRSPNVAPASRRGLFKYWFWAMLIDVIVLTFMGKLPPTDALFATIGLVSAVLFFVLWIALPFITKSEKKL
;
A
#
# COMPACT_ATOMS: atom_id res chain seq x y z
N MET A 1 7.86 -5.76 26.93
CA MET A 1 9.11 -6.25 26.28
C MET A 1 8.89 -6.61 24.81
N LEU A 2 7.97 -7.53 24.44
CA LEU A 2 7.76 -7.93 23.03
C LEU A 2 7.43 -6.74 22.12
N HIS A 3 6.41 -5.96 22.44
CA HIS A 3 5.91 -4.87 21.59
C HIS A 3 6.91 -3.71 21.44
N VAL A 4 7.61 -3.35 22.53
CA VAL A 4 8.46 -2.15 22.58
C VAL A 4 9.90 -2.43 22.15
N PHE A 5 10.39 -3.67 22.31
CA PHE A 5 11.78 -4.02 22.05
C PHE A 5 11.92 -5.04 20.90
N LEU A 6 11.27 -6.20 21.02
CA LEU A 6 11.48 -7.26 20.04
C LEU A 6 10.88 -6.93 18.66
N LEU A 7 9.64 -6.44 18.61
CA LEU A 7 8.98 -6.13 17.34
C LEU A 7 9.73 -5.06 16.53
N PRO A 8 10.20 -3.93 17.10
CA PRO A 8 11.01 -2.98 16.36
C PRO A 8 12.30 -3.58 15.77
N LEU A 9 12.99 -4.45 16.53
CA LEU A 9 14.19 -5.13 16.03
C LEU A 9 13.86 -6.09 14.88
N VAL A 10 12.77 -6.85 14.99
CA VAL A 10 12.31 -7.75 13.92
C VAL A 10 11.96 -6.94 12.66
N ILE A 11 11.27 -5.81 12.80
CA ILE A 11 10.92 -4.94 11.66
C ILE A 11 12.19 -4.40 10.99
N ILE A 12 13.15 -3.91 11.75
CA ILE A 12 14.45 -3.46 11.20
C ILE A 12 15.15 -4.61 10.46
N GLY A 13 15.21 -5.80 11.03
CA GLY A 13 15.78 -6.97 10.39
C GLY A 13 15.08 -7.34 9.08
N LEU A 14 13.75 -7.30 9.06
CA LEU A 14 12.95 -7.54 7.86
C LEU A 14 13.15 -6.46 6.79
N ILE A 15 13.30 -5.19 7.17
CA ILE A 15 13.61 -4.09 6.24
C ILE A 15 14.98 -4.33 5.59
N VAL A 16 16.01 -4.65 6.38
CA VAL A 16 17.35 -4.95 5.86
C VAL A 16 17.30 -6.13 4.88
N LEU A 17 16.61 -7.21 5.26
CA LEU A 17 16.42 -8.38 4.40
C LEU A 17 15.69 -8.00 3.09
N HIS A 18 14.63 -7.20 3.19
CA HIS A 18 13.85 -6.74 2.03
C HIS A 18 14.71 -5.93 1.05
N PHE A 19 15.50 -4.98 1.53
CA PHE A 19 16.43 -4.23 0.68
C PHE A 19 17.55 -5.11 0.11
N GLY A 20 18.02 -6.10 0.86
CA GLY A 20 18.99 -7.08 0.36
C GLY A 20 18.42 -7.92 -0.79
N THR A 21 17.22 -8.46 -0.60
CA THR A 21 16.56 -9.30 -1.62
C THR A 21 16.14 -8.50 -2.85
N LEU A 22 15.81 -7.20 -2.72
CA LEU A 22 15.51 -6.33 -3.86
C LEU A 22 16.70 -6.22 -4.85
N ARG A 23 17.93 -6.34 -4.34
CA ARG A 23 19.16 -6.26 -5.16
C ARG A 23 19.44 -7.51 -5.99
N ILE A 24 18.83 -8.64 -5.65
CA ILE A 24 19.07 -9.93 -6.35
C ILE A 24 18.49 -9.92 -7.76
N PRO A 25 17.18 -9.58 -7.98
CA PRO A 25 16.59 -9.58 -9.32
C PRO A 25 16.93 -8.32 -10.15
N HIS A 26 17.61 -7.33 -9.56
CA HIS A 26 17.84 -6.01 -10.15
C HIS A 26 16.55 -5.23 -10.50
N VAL A 27 16.71 -4.07 -11.13
CA VAL A 27 15.60 -3.19 -11.55
C VAL A 27 15.50 -3.24 -13.07
N ASN A 28 14.34 -3.63 -13.58
CA ASN A 28 14.05 -3.64 -15.01
C ASN A 28 13.66 -2.23 -15.49
N ASN A 29 13.78 -1.98 -16.79
CA ASN A 29 13.21 -0.77 -17.39
C ASN A 29 11.68 -0.86 -17.44
N GLN A 30 11.00 0.20 -17.90
CA GLN A 30 9.54 0.22 -18.04
C GLN A 30 9.00 -0.87 -18.98
N GLU A 31 9.83 -1.42 -19.82
CA GLU A 31 9.51 -2.44 -20.81
C GLU A 31 9.72 -3.85 -20.28
N GLY A 32 10.25 -3.98 -19.06
CA GLY A 32 10.51 -5.27 -18.43
C GLY A 32 11.76 -5.97 -19.03
N GLU A 33 12.55 -5.27 -19.80
CA GLU A 33 13.77 -5.83 -20.38
C GLU A 33 14.87 -5.91 -19.33
N GLU A 34 15.54 -7.05 -19.31
CA GLU A 34 16.80 -7.20 -18.59
C GLU A 34 17.94 -6.61 -19.42
N PHE A 35 18.90 -5.97 -18.76
CA PHE A 35 20.08 -5.45 -19.42
C PHE A 35 21.32 -5.59 -18.53
N ASP A 36 22.47 -5.75 -19.16
CA ASP A 36 23.75 -5.80 -18.46
C ASP A 36 24.16 -4.38 -18.04
N TYR A 37 24.25 -4.17 -16.73
CA TYR A 37 24.65 -2.87 -16.16
C TYR A 37 26.09 -2.49 -16.51
N ALA A 38 26.98 -3.47 -16.66
CA ALA A 38 28.38 -3.20 -17.02
C ALA A 38 28.47 -2.73 -18.47
N GLU A 39 27.81 -3.41 -19.41
CA GLU A 39 27.71 -3.02 -20.80
C GLU A 39 27.06 -1.63 -20.95
N ALA A 40 25.93 -1.42 -20.25
CA ALA A 40 25.22 -0.14 -20.26
C ALA A 40 26.11 1.02 -19.77
N ALA A 41 26.93 0.78 -18.73
CA ALA A 41 27.86 1.78 -18.22
C ALA A 41 28.97 2.11 -19.23
N GLU A 42 29.50 1.12 -19.92
CA GLU A 42 30.54 1.33 -20.98
C GLU A 42 29.97 2.08 -22.19
N LEU A 43 28.77 1.72 -22.64
CA LEU A 43 28.09 2.44 -23.71
C LEU A 43 27.82 3.90 -23.32
N TYR A 44 27.40 4.13 -22.08
CA TYR A 44 27.17 5.49 -21.57
C TYR A 44 28.48 6.30 -21.55
N LYS A 45 29.59 5.74 -21.03
CA LYS A 45 30.91 6.39 -21.02
C LYS A 45 31.42 6.68 -22.43
N ALA A 46 31.10 5.82 -23.39
CA ALA A 46 31.45 6.01 -24.81
C ALA A 46 30.58 7.06 -25.52
N GLY A 47 29.67 7.74 -24.82
CA GLY A 47 28.78 8.74 -25.38
C GLY A 47 27.55 8.18 -26.11
N LYS A 48 27.37 6.88 -26.13
CA LYS A 48 26.25 6.18 -26.77
C LYS A 48 25.03 6.11 -25.82
N VAL A 49 24.57 7.26 -25.35
CA VAL A 49 23.56 7.39 -24.29
C VAL A 49 22.24 6.70 -24.65
N LYS A 50 21.81 6.80 -25.92
CA LYS A 50 20.57 6.14 -26.36
C LYS A 50 20.67 4.61 -26.36
N GLU A 51 21.82 4.08 -26.73
CA GLU A 51 22.10 2.65 -26.80
C GLU A 51 22.26 2.04 -25.41
N SER A 52 22.81 2.82 -24.47
CA SER A 52 23.00 2.38 -23.09
C SER A 52 21.69 2.13 -22.33
N LYS A 53 20.57 2.73 -22.76
CA LYS A 53 19.24 2.65 -22.09
C LYS A 53 19.26 3.04 -20.60
N VAL A 54 20.31 3.72 -20.13
CA VAL A 54 20.47 4.17 -18.75
C VAL A 54 20.56 5.69 -18.66
N ILE A 55 20.17 6.22 -17.54
CA ILE A 55 20.23 7.64 -17.24
C ILE A 55 21.09 7.81 -15.97
N PRO A 56 22.00 8.79 -15.90
CA PRO A 56 22.84 8.98 -14.73
C PRO A 56 22.00 9.33 -13.51
N PHE A 57 22.35 8.72 -12.38
CA PHE A 57 21.70 9.03 -11.11
C PHE A 57 21.88 10.51 -10.76
N SER A 58 23.13 11.02 -10.83
CA SER A 58 23.43 12.43 -10.64
C SER A 58 23.79 13.08 -12.00
N PRO A 59 23.22 14.23 -12.35
CA PRO A 59 22.28 15.05 -11.58
C PRO A 59 20.80 14.68 -11.77
N VAL A 60 20.45 13.80 -12.73
CA VAL A 60 19.07 13.67 -13.23
C VAL A 60 18.09 13.15 -12.18
N PHE A 61 18.35 11.96 -11.60
CA PHE A 61 17.47 11.42 -10.57
C PHE A 61 17.61 12.17 -9.25
N LEU A 62 18.83 12.47 -8.86
CA LEU A 62 19.09 13.19 -7.60
C LEU A 62 18.37 14.53 -7.55
N SER A 63 18.39 15.33 -8.62
CA SER A 63 17.70 16.63 -8.66
C SER A 63 16.17 16.47 -8.55
N LYS A 64 15.60 15.46 -9.18
CA LYS A 64 14.16 15.16 -9.07
C LYS A 64 13.78 14.72 -7.65
N ASP A 65 14.57 13.85 -7.06
CA ASP A 65 14.34 13.38 -5.69
C ASP A 65 14.40 14.53 -4.69
N VAL A 66 15.44 15.39 -4.79
CA VAL A 66 15.59 16.59 -3.93
C VAL A 66 14.41 17.55 -4.13
N PHE A 67 13.96 17.75 -5.37
CA PHE A 67 12.79 18.59 -5.64
C PHE A 67 11.52 18.04 -4.99
N VAL A 68 11.23 16.74 -5.17
CA VAL A 68 10.06 16.09 -4.58
C VAL A 68 10.12 16.10 -3.05
N MET A 69 11.30 15.82 -2.47
CA MET A 69 11.53 15.94 -1.03
C MET A 69 11.27 17.36 -0.53
N GLY A 70 11.73 18.37 -1.27
CA GLY A 70 11.51 19.78 -0.93
C GLY A 70 10.00 20.10 -0.88
N VAL A 71 9.24 19.72 -1.90
CA VAL A 71 7.78 19.88 -1.93
C VAL A 71 7.11 19.15 -0.77
N TYR A 72 7.50 17.89 -0.54
CA TYR A 72 6.98 17.11 0.60
C TYR A 72 7.24 17.80 1.93
N PHE A 73 8.46 18.23 2.20
CA PHE A 73 8.79 18.88 3.47
C PHE A 73 8.11 20.25 3.65
N ILE A 74 7.90 21.01 2.58
CA ILE A 74 7.13 22.26 2.66
C ILE A 74 5.69 21.96 3.13
N LEU A 75 5.01 20.97 2.51
CA LEU A 75 3.67 20.57 2.89
C LEU A 75 3.63 19.97 4.31
N PHE A 76 4.58 19.13 4.63
CA PHE A 76 4.69 18.49 5.94
C PHE A 76 4.86 19.53 7.06
N PHE A 77 5.82 20.43 6.93
CA PHE A 77 6.06 21.46 7.94
C PHE A 77 4.93 22.51 7.99
N TYR A 78 4.29 22.80 6.86
CA TYR A 78 3.08 23.60 6.84
C TYR A 78 1.98 22.99 7.71
N LEU A 79 1.69 21.70 7.55
CA LEU A 79 0.72 21.01 8.39
C LEU A 79 1.14 20.96 9.86
N VAL A 80 2.41 20.62 10.15
CA VAL A 80 2.91 20.52 11.52
C VAL A 80 2.88 21.84 12.28
N PHE A 81 3.21 22.96 11.63
CA PHE A 81 3.31 24.26 12.30
C PHE A 81 2.02 25.08 12.29
N TYR A 82 1.17 24.90 11.29
CA TYR A 82 -0.01 25.74 11.12
C TYR A 82 -1.33 24.99 11.23
N HIS A 83 -1.34 23.67 11.04
CA HIS A 83 -2.54 22.85 11.04
C HIS A 83 -2.32 21.49 11.71
N PHE A 84 -1.63 21.47 12.84
CA PHE A 84 -1.30 20.23 13.56
C PHE A 84 -2.56 19.43 13.97
N GLU A 85 -3.69 20.12 14.20
CA GLU A 85 -4.97 19.53 14.55
C GLU A 85 -5.66 18.80 13.39
N PHE A 86 -5.19 19.01 12.14
CA PHE A 86 -5.83 18.44 10.93
C PHE A 86 -5.94 16.91 10.95
N ALA A 87 -4.92 16.25 11.50
CA ALA A 87 -4.88 14.79 11.59
C ALA A 87 -5.27 14.25 12.98
N MET A 88 -5.69 15.11 13.91
CA MET A 88 -6.03 14.73 15.28
C MET A 88 -7.56 14.56 15.43
N ASP A 89 -7.96 13.55 16.19
CA ASP A 89 -9.36 13.41 16.56
C ASP A 89 -9.71 14.45 17.62
N PRO A 90 -10.81 15.21 17.48
CA PRO A 90 -11.26 16.18 18.47
C PRO A 90 -11.40 15.60 19.88
N VAL A 91 -11.72 14.33 20.01
CA VAL A 91 -11.86 13.63 21.30
C VAL A 91 -10.55 13.60 22.10
N ASN A 92 -9.39 13.73 21.42
CA ASN A 92 -8.08 13.76 22.08
C ASN A 92 -7.87 15.04 22.93
N PHE A 93 -8.69 16.07 22.72
CA PHE A 93 -8.64 17.33 23.49
C PHE A 93 -9.59 17.32 24.69
N ASP A 94 -10.46 16.33 24.80
CA ASP A 94 -11.36 16.19 25.93
C ASP A 94 -10.60 15.69 27.17
N PRO A 95 -10.91 16.22 28.38
CA PRO A 95 -10.35 15.71 29.63
C PRO A 95 -10.64 14.22 29.79
N ALA A 96 -9.65 13.43 30.19
CA ALA A 96 -9.83 11.99 30.43
C ALA A 96 -10.80 11.74 31.60
N ASP A 97 -11.86 10.98 31.33
CA ASP A 97 -12.81 10.49 32.33
C ASP A 97 -12.87 8.96 32.26
N GLY A 98 -12.38 8.29 33.30
CA GLY A 98 -12.33 6.83 33.38
C GLY A 98 -13.72 6.14 33.41
N LEU A 99 -14.79 6.90 33.61
CA LEU A 99 -16.18 6.39 33.68
C LEU A 99 -17.00 6.69 32.43
N LYS A 100 -16.45 7.48 31.50
CA LYS A 100 -17.15 7.91 30.27
C LYS A 100 -16.37 7.52 29.03
N THR A 101 -16.87 6.54 28.30
CA THR A 101 -16.34 6.18 26.98
C THR A 101 -16.98 7.03 25.88
N PRO A 102 -16.23 7.64 24.96
CA PRO A 102 -16.80 8.33 23.81
C PRO A 102 -17.75 7.45 23.01
N ALA A 103 -18.81 8.04 22.45
CA ALA A 103 -19.84 7.30 21.75
C ALA A 103 -19.37 6.66 20.44
N HIS A 104 -18.34 7.23 19.84
CA HIS A 104 -17.76 6.72 18.60
C HIS A 104 -16.24 6.72 18.68
N ILE A 105 -15.67 5.52 18.70
CA ILE A 105 -14.23 5.29 18.76
C ILE A 105 -13.84 4.58 17.46
N TYR A 106 -12.84 5.10 16.78
CA TYR A 106 -12.26 4.50 15.59
C TYR A 106 -10.71 4.60 15.64
N PRO A 107 -10.01 3.68 14.97
CA PRO A 107 -8.55 3.72 14.92
C PRO A 107 -8.05 4.83 14.01
N GLU A 108 -6.73 5.02 13.99
CA GLU A 108 -6.05 5.93 13.06
C GLU A 108 -6.35 5.59 11.60
N TRP A 109 -6.27 6.60 10.72
CA TRP A 109 -6.73 6.53 9.34
C TRP A 109 -6.19 5.33 8.54
N TYR A 110 -4.95 4.91 8.79
CA TYR A 110 -4.32 3.78 8.09
C TYR A 110 -4.87 2.40 8.51
N PHE A 111 -5.63 2.31 9.61
CA PHE A 111 -6.33 1.10 10.03
C PHE A 111 -7.84 1.12 9.72
N LEU A 112 -8.40 2.24 9.29
CA LEU A 112 -9.84 2.37 9.07
C LEU A 112 -10.40 1.36 8.07
N TRP A 113 -9.65 1.07 6.99
CA TRP A 113 -10.08 0.09 6.00
C TRP A 113 -10.27 -1.31 6.59
N SER A 114 -9.34 -1.74 7.42
CA SER A 114 -9.42 -3.07 8.05
C SER A 114 -10.40 -3.08 9.24
N TYR A 115 -10.54 -1.97 9.92
CA TYR A 115 -11.58 -1.78 10.93
C TYR A 115 -12.98 -1.87 10.31
N GLU A 116 -13.19 -1.33 9.11
CA GLU A 116 -14.45 -1.50 8.40
C GLU A 116 -14.73 -2.96 8.05
N ILE A 117 -13.74 -3.75 7.66
CA ILE A 117 -13.91 -5.19 7.43
C ILE A 117 -14.39 -5.93 8.69
N LEU A 118 -13.96 -5.47 9.88
CA LEU A 118 -14.38 -6.06 11.14
C LEU A 118 -15.89 -5.84 11.44
N ARG A 119 -16.41 -4.64 11.14
CA ARG A 119 -17.70 -4.15 11.65
C ARG A 119 -18.97 -4.79 11.06
N PRO A 120 -19.08 -5.05 9.73
CA PRO A 120 -20.35 -5.45 9.14
C PRO A 120 -20.72 -6.91 9.39
N PHE A 121 -19.83 -7.72 9.97
CA PHE A 121 -20.07 -9.13 10.25
C PHE A 121 -20.39 -9.36 11.73
N SER A 122 -20.81 -10.60 12.06
CA SER A 122 -20.89 -11.03 13.46
C SER A 122 -19.50 -10.95 14.12
N LYS A 123 -19.47 -10.81 15.45
CA LYS A 123 -18.24 -10.61 16.22
C LYS A 123 -17.12 -11.60 15.82
N ASP A 124 -17.44 -12.89 15.78
CA ASP A 124 -16.44 -13.93 15.49
C ASP A 124 -16.02 -13.93 14.01
N LEU A 125 -16.99 -13.81 13.10
CA LEU A 125 -16.71 -13.74 11.66
C LEU A 125 -15.94 -12.47 11.30
N GLY A 126 -16.30 -11.34 11.89
CA GLY A 126 -15.58 -10.07 11.69
C GLY A 126 -14.13 -10.14 12.14
N LEU A 127 -13.87 -10.77 13.30
CA LEU A 127 -12.50 -10.95 13.79
C LEU A 127 -11.68 -11.86 12.86
N ILE A 128 -12.28 -12.93 12.36
CA ILE A 128 -11.61 -13.82 11.37
C ILE A 128 -11.35 -13.06 10.06
N ALA A 129 -12.35 -12.33 9.55
CA ALA A 129 -12.22 -11.54 8.33
C ALA A 129 -11.11 -10.48 8.47
N PHE A 130 -11.09 -9.77 9.59
CA PHE A 130 -10.04 -8.80 9.91
C PHE A 130 -8.65 -9.47 9.93
N ALA A 131 -8.48 -10.60 10.61
CA ALA A 131 -7.20 -11.31 10.68
C ALA A 131 -6.73 -11.78 9.29
N ILE A 132 -7.64 -12.32 8.48
CA ILE A 132 -7.34 -12.72 7.10
C ILE A 132 -6.92 -11.49 6.28
N ALA A 133 -7.64 -10.37 6.39
CA ALA A 133 -7.34 -9.15 5.66
C ALA A 133 -5.93 -8.59 5.96
N GLN A 134 -5.40 -8.79 7.18
CA GLN A 134 -4.04 -8.38 7.52
C GLN A 134 -2.97 -9.27 6.87
N VAL A 135 -3.23 -10.57 6.76
CA VAL A 135 -2.20 -11.53 6.30
C VAL A 135 -2.31 -11.88 4.82
N ILE A 136 -3.43 -11.56 4.16
CA ILE A 136 -3.68 -11.98 2.77
C ILE A 136 -2.66 -11.38 1.78
N PHE A 137 -2.08 -10.23 2.10
CA PHE A 137 -1.04 -9.60 1.29
C PHE A 137 0.22 -10.47 1.16
N PHE A 138 0.53 -11.28 2.16
CA PHE A 138 1.64 -12.25 2.09
C PHE A 138 1.33 -13.42 1.14
N ALA A 139 0.06 -13.65 0.82
CA ALA A 139 -0.34 -14.66 -0.15
C ALA A 139 -0.21 -14.17 -1.61
N LEU A 140 0.00 -12.87 -1.85
CA LEU A 140 0.08 -12.28 -3.19
C LEU A 140 1.02 -13.04 -4.15
N PRO A 141 2.27 -13.40 -3.77
CA PRO A 141 3.17 -14.12 -4.66
C PRO A 141 2.66 -15.51 -5.07
N PHE A 142 1.76 -16.11 -4.29
CA PHE A 142 1.17 -17.42 -4.56
C PHE A 142 -0.15 -17.33 -5.33
N LEU A 143 -0.85 -16.20 -5.19
CA LEU A 143 -2.12 -15.93 -5.84
C LEU A 143 -1.93 -15.34 -7.25
N ASP A 144 -0.86 -14.57 -7.45
CA ASP A 144 -0.52 -14.04 -8.77
C ASP A 144 0.11 -15.16 -9.63
N ARG A 145 -0.68 -15.66 -10.58
CA ARG A 145 -0.31 -16.76 -11.49
C ARG A 145 0.04 -16.25 -12.89
N SER A 146 0.40 -15.01 -13.03
CA SER A 146 0.79 -14.43 -14.32
C SER A 146 2.05 -15.10 -14.86
N PRO A 147 2.11 -15.39 -16.17
CA PRO A 147 3.36 -15.76 -16.82
C PRO A 147 4.30 -14.57 -17.07
N ASN A 148 3.84 -13.34 -16.76
CA ASN A 148 4.53 -12.11 -17.11
C ASN A 148 5.14 -11.44 -15.88
N VAL A 149 6.40 -11.08 -15.97
CA VAL A 149 7.09 -10.19 -15.03
C VAL A 149 7.08 -8.78 -15.65
N ALA A 150 5.99 -8.06 -15.40
CA ALA A 150 5.78 -6.73 -15.99
C ALA A 150 5.04 -5.79 -15.02
N PRO A 151 5.21 -4.47 -15.17
CA PRO A 151 4.43 -3.50 -14.39
C PRO A 151 2.93 -3.69 -14.57
N ALA A 152 2.15 -3.39 -13.53
CA ALA A 152 0.69 -3.55 -13.54
C ALA A 152 0.02 -2.85 -14.73
N SER A 153 0.54 -1.69 -15.17
CA SER A 153 0.03 -0.92 -16.30
C SER A 153 0.08 -1.68 -17.64
N ARG A 154 1.01 -2.61 -17.79
CA ARG A 154 1.19 -3.43 -19.00
C ARG A 154 0.50 -4.80 -18.91
N ARG A 155 0.02 -5.17 -17.74
CA ARG A 155 -0.67 -6.43 -17.50
C ARG A 155 -2.18 -6.29 -17.79
N GLY A 156 -2.71 -7.11 -18.62
CA GLY A 156 -4.10 -7.16 -19.11
C GLY A 156 -5.19 -6.75 -18.10
N LEU A 157 -5.91 -7.74 -17.56
CA LEU A 157 -6.96 -7.48 -16.56
C LEU A 157 -6.42 -7.13 -15.17
N PHE A 158 -5.18 -7.47 -14.86
CA PHE A 158 -4.57 -7.18 -13.56
C PHE A 158 -4.57 -5.68 -13.24
N LYS A 159 -4.34 -4.80 -14.23
CA LYS A 159 -4.40 -3.34 -14.02
C LYS A 159 -5.76 -2.87 -13.51
N TYR A 160 -6.86 -3.46 -14.00
CA TYR A 160 -8.20 -3.13 -13.54
C TYR A 160 -8.49 -3.70 -12.16
N TRP A 161 -8.02 -4.91 -11.87
CA TRP A 161 -8.07 -5.48 -10.53
C TRP A 161 -7.34 -4.60 -9.52
N PHE A 162 -6.14 -4.13 -9.87
CA PHE A 162 -5.35 -3.23 -9.01
C PHE A 162 -6.12 -1.94 -8.67
N TRP A 163 -6.69 -1.29 -9.69
CA TRP A 163 -7.46 -0.06 -9.47
C TRP A 163 -8.76 -0.32 -8.70
N ALA A 164 -9.45 -1.42 -8.97
CA ALA A 164 -10.64 -1.81 -8.22
C ALA A 164 -10.31 -2.04 -6.74
N MET A 165 -9.22 -2.76 -6.44
CA MET A 165 -8.76 -2.97 -5.07
C MET A 165 -8.38 -1.65 -4.39
N LEU A 166 -7.67 -0.76 -5.07
CA LEU A 166 -7.30 0.54 -4.52
C LEU A 166 -8.53 1.40 -4.19
N ILE A 167 -9.49 1.46 -5.11
CA ILE A 167 -10.74 2.21 -4.90
C ILE A 167 -11.52 1.61 -3.74
N ASP A 168 -11.62 0.27 -3.67
CA ASP A 168 -12.33 -0.42 -2.60
C ASP A 168 -11.71 -0.15 -1.23
N VAL A 169 -10.37 -0.20 -1.10
CA VAL A 169 -9.66 0.15 0.14
C VAL A 169 -9.91 1.61 0.54
N ILE A 170 -9.98 2.53 -0.42
CA ILE A 170 -10.33 3.93 -0.17
C ILE A 170 -11.77 4.03 0.37
N VAL A 171 -12.73 3.32 -0.24
CA VAL A 171 -14.13 3.29 0.24
C VAL A 171 -14.20 2.72 1.66
N LEU A 172 -13.54 1.58 1.91
CA LEU A 172 -13.44 0.99 3.25
C LEU A 172 -12.87 1.97 4.28
N THR A 173 -11.83 2.72 3.92
CA THR A 173 -11.23 3.73 4.79
C THR A 173 -12.25 4.82 5.15
N PHE A 174 -13.00 5.33 4.19
CA PHE A 174 -14.05 6.33 4.47
C PHE A 174 -15.17 5.75 5.31
N MET A 175 -15.66 4.54 4.99
CA MET A 175 -16.72 3.89 5.75
C MET A 175 -16.27 3.58 7.18
N GLY A 176 -15.01 3.19 7.39
CA GLY A 176 -14.44 2.93 8.71
C GLY A 176 -14.50 4.11 9.69
N LYS A 177 -14.48 5.34 9.18
CA LYS A 177 -14.61 6.56 9.97
C LYS A 177 -16.06 6.91 10.30
N LEU A 178 -17.02 6.52 9.44
CA LEU A 178 -18.41 6.90 9.60
C LEU A 178 -19.13 6.02 10.63
N PRO A 179 -20.13 6.56 11.37
CA PRO A 179 -20.89 5.78 12.33
C PRO A 179 -21.74 4.71 11.61
N PRO A 180 -21.78 3.46 12.10
CA PRO A 180 -22.52 2.36 11.47
C PRO A 180 -24.05 2.44 11.68
N THR A 181 -24.53 3.47 12.35
CA THR A 181 -25.96 3.69 12.62
C THR A 181 -26.76 4.10 11.39
N ASP A 182 -26.11 4.62 10.36
CA ASP A 182 -26.73 4.93 9.08
C ASP A 182 -26.78 3.68 8.20
N ALA A 183 -28.00 3.30 7.79
CA ALA A 183 -28.21 2.08 7.02
C ALA A 183 -27.50 2.11 5.65
N LEU A 184 -27.38 3.29 5.02
CA LEU A 184 -26.66 3.44 3.76
C LEU A 184 -25.15 3.16 3.96
N PHE A 185 -24.53 3.77 4.95
CA PHE A 185 -23.11 3.59 5.24
C PHE A 185 -22.80 2.15 5.66
N ALA A 186 -23.64 1.54 6.49
CA ALA A 186 -23.52 0.15 6.87
C ALA A 186 -23.61 -0.79 5.65
N THR A 187 -24.49 -0.50 4.71
CA THR A 187 -24.65 -1.30 3.48
C THR A 187 -23.41 -1.15 2.56
N ILE A 188 -22.94 0.07 2.35
CA ILE A 188 -21.74 0.33 1.55
C ILE A 188 -20.53 -0.37 2.18
N GLY A 189 -20.37 -0.26 3.49
CA GLY A 189 -19.28 -0.93 4.23
C GLY A 189 -19.31 -2.45 4.08
N LEU A 190 -20.51 -3.07 4.21
CA LEU A 190 -20.66 -4.50 3.99
C LEU A 190 -20.34 -4.93 2.55
N VAL A 191 -20.85 -4.21 1.57
CA VAL A 191 -20.59 -4.52 0.15
C VAL A 191 -19.10 -4.40 -0.16
N SER A 192 -18.45 -3.35 0.30
CA SER A 192 -17.00 -3.15 0.15
C SER A 192 -16.20 -4.24 0.87
N ALA A 193 -16.55 -4.60 2.11
CA ALA A 193 -15.86 -5.66 2.83
C ALA A 193 -15.97 -7.03 2.13
N VAL A 194 -17.12 -7.34 1.52
CA VAL A 194 -17.30 -8.54 0.70
C VAL A 194 -16.51 -8.42 -0.60
N LEU A 195 -16.55 -7.26 -1.28
CA LEU A 195 -15.83 -7.00 -2.52
C LEU A 195 -14.33 -7.17 -2.34
N PHE A 196 -13.77 -6.72 -1.22
CA PHE A 196 -12.36 -6.91 -0.89
C PHE A 196 -11.95 -8.39 -1.03
N PHE A 197 -12.68 -9.30 -0.39
CA PHE A 197 -12.37 -10.73 -0.47
C PHE A 197 -12.65 -11.34 -1.85
N VAL A 198 -13.72 -10.90 -2.52
CA VAL A 198 -14.03 -11.33 -3.89
C VAL A 198 -12.90 -10.97 -4.85
N LEU A 199 -12.33 -9.78 -4.73
CA LEU A 199 -11.19 -9.36 -5.54
C LEU A 199 -9.94 -10.24 -5.30
N TRP A 200 -9.65 -10.61 -4.05
CA TRP A 200 -8.56 -11.54 -3.73
C TRP A 200 -8.80 -12.94 -4.29
N ILE A 201 -10.02 -13.45 -4.19
CA ILE A 201 -10.39 -14.75 -4.76
C ILE A 201 -10.31 -14.72 -6.30
N ALA A 202 -10.66 -13.63 -6.93
CA ALA A 202 -10.62 -13.47 -8.39
C ALA A 202 -9.19 -13.37 -8.94
N LEU A 203 -8.23 -12.90 -8.15
CA LEU A 203 -6.85 -12.64 -8.59
C LEU A 203 -6.19 -13.82 -9.33
N PRO A 204 -6.15 -15.06 -8.79
CA PRO A 204 -5.49 -16.17 -9.47
C PRO A 204 -6.15 -16.55 -10.80
N PHE A 205 -7.44 -16.30 -10.96
CA PHE A 205 -8.16 -16.56 -12.22
C PHE A 205 -7.86 -15.47 -13.25
N ILE A 206 -7.83 -14.21 -12.83
CA ILE A 206 -7.48 -13.04 -13.66
C ILE A 206 -6.06 -13.20 -14.19
N THR A 207 -5.11 -13.44 -13.29
CA THR A 207 -3.69 -13.48 -13.66
C THR A 207 -3.31 -14.72 -14.46
N LYS A 208 -3.95 -15.87 -14.21
CA LYS A 208 -3.76 -17.07 -15.03
C LYS A 208 -4.24 -16.88 -16.47
N SER A 209 -5.22 -16.03 -16.70
CA SER A 209 -5.77 -15.77 -18.04
C SER A 209 -4.94 -14.80 -18.88
N GLU A 210 -3.90 -14.20 -18.30
CA GLU A 210 -3.02 -13.28 -19.03
C GLU A 210 -2.24 -13.99 -20.12
N LYS A 211 -2.22 -13.39 -21.30
CA LYS A 211 -1.36 -13.86 -22.40
C LYS A 211 0.08 -13.45 -22.10
N LYS A 212 1.04 -14.29 -22.53
CA LYS A 212 2.45 -13.96 -22.44
C LYS A 212 2.72 -12.71 -23.30
N LEU A 213 3.38 -11.71 -22.70
CA LEU A 213 3.77 -10.46 -23.34
C LEU A 213 4.96 -10.68 -24.28
#